data_7d92f8949f743315c9b042c18e9d5ec1
#
_entry.id   7d92f8949f743315c9b042c18e9d5ec1
#
_cell.length_a   1.000
_cell.length_b   1.000
_cell.length_c   1.000
_cell.angle_alpha   90.00
_cell.angle_beta   90.00
_cell.angle_gamma   90.00
#
_symmetry.space_group_name_H-M   'P 1'
#
loop_
_entity.id
_entity.type
_entity.pdbx_description
1 polymer ?
#
loop_
_entity_poly.entity_id
_entity_poly.type
_entity_poly.pdbx_seq_one_letter_code
_entity_poly.pdbx_strand_id
1 'polypeptide(L)'
;MQADTQVVLGQVAFRDFEVPEHIPFGGKHIVNRHTLIGGQRVLDKLGHSPDDIKWSGRFRGNDALMRAKAVEAMAKSGEEVTLSWGALTYQVVVEDFDPDYHRRYEIPYKIRVVVSDVQNGSQPGSSLGAAISSDASLLATSIKALPDGPL
;
A
#
# COMPACT_ATOMS: atom_id res chain seq x y z
N MET A 1 8.82 -22.11 15.64
CA MET A 1 9.08 -20.66 15.52
C MET A 1 8.31 -20.12 14.33
N GLN A 2 7.23 -19.46 14.59
CA GLN A 2 6.35 -18.90 13.57
C GLN A 2 6.27 -17.38 13.70
N ALA A 3 7.44 -16.74 13.74
CA ALA A 3 7.51 -15.28 13.82
C ALA A 3 7.26 -14.57 12.48
N ASP A 4 7.23 -15.33 11.38
CA ASP A 4 7.21 -14.74 10.04
C ASP A 4 5.80 -14.51 9.46
N THR A 5 4.76 -14.92 10.18
CA THR A 5 3.37 -14.84 9.69
C THR A 5 2.52 -13.76 10.38
N GLN A 6 3.12 -12.96 11.24
CA GLN A 6 2.37 -11.92 11.92
C GLN A 6 1.96 -10.82 10.94
N VAL A 7 0.67 -10.56 10.85
CA VAL A 7 0.13 -9.44 10.09
C VAL A 7 0.14 -8.19 10.96
N VAL A 8 0.72 -7.12 10.46
CA VAL A 8 0.76 -5.82 11.14
C VAL A 8 0.15 -4.78 10.21
N LEU A 9 -0.88 -4.10 10.67
CA LEU A 9 -1.53 -3.00 9.96
C LEU A 9 -1.32 -1.72 10.77
N GLY A 10 -0.44 -0.85 10.28
CA GLY A 10 -0.08 0.37 10.99
C GLY A 10 0.49 0.07 12.36
N GLN A 11 -0.23 0.43 13.40
CA GLN A 11 0.14 0.19 14.80
C GLN A 11 -0.49 -1.07 15.41
N VAL A 12 -1.34 -1.76 14.67
CA VAL A 12 -2.09 -2.92 15.16
C VAL A 12 -1.46 -4.20 14.65
N ALA A 13 -1.00 -5.03 15.58
CA ALA A 13 -0.50 -6.36 15.27
C ALA A 13 -1.64 -7.39 15.47
N PHE A 14 -1.88 -8.18 14.45
CA PHE A 14 -2.85 -9.27 14.51
C PHE A 14 -2.15 -10.54 15.00
N ARG A 15 -2.83 -11.30 15.86
CA ARG A 15 -2.34 -12.59 16.33
C ARG A 15 -2.64 -13.67 15.29
N ASP A 16 -1.88 -14.77 15.30
CA ASP A 16 -1.99 -15.84 14.30
C ASP A 16 -3.41 -16.35 14.07
N PHE A 17 -4.18 -16.49 15.14
CA PHE A 17 -5.57 -16.98 15.05
C PHE A 17 -6.59 -15.88 14.71
N GLU A 18 -6.17 -14.65 14.60
CA GLU A 18 -7.03 -13.50 14.28
C GLU A 18 -7.09 -13.21 12.77
N VAL A 19 -6.18 -13.80 12.02
CA VAL A 19 -6.12 -13.70 10.55
C VAL A 19 -6.29 -15.08 9.93
N PRO A 20 -6.83 -15.16 8.71
CA PRO A 20 -6.93 -16.44 8.02
C PRO A 20 -5.54 -16.92 7.57
N GLU A 21 -5.43 -18.23 7.34
CA GLU A 21 -4.19 -18.83 6.82
C GLU A 21 -3.82 -18.31 5.42
N HIS A 22 -4.79 -17.83 4.68
CA HIS A 22 -4.62 -17.34 3.33
C HIS A 22 -5.18 -15.93 3.17
N ILE A 23 -4.31 -15.01 2.82
CA ILE A 23 -4.67 -13.65 2.42
C ILE A 23 -4.29 -13.51 0.94
N PRO A 24 -5.27 -13.47 0.02
CA PRO A 24 -4.96 -13.30 -1.38
C PRO A 24 -4.39 -11.90 -1.64
N PHE A 25 -3.33 -11.87 -2.39
CA PHE A 25 -2.70 -10.63 -2.84
C PHE A 25 -2.29 -10.75 -4.30
N GLY A 26 -2.11 -9.66 -4.96
CA GLY A 26 -1.70 -9.66 -6.36
C GLY A 26 -2.19 -8.42 -7.09
N GLY A 27 -2.32 -8.55 -8.36
CA GLY A 27 -2.77 -7.47 -9.21
C GLY A 27 -2.70 -7.87 -10.68
N LYS A 28 -3.12 -6.97 -11.52
CA LYS A 28 -3.14 -7.19 -12.97
C LYS A 28 -2.54 -6.00 -13.70
N HIS A 29 -1.93 -6.27 -14.83
CA HIS A 29 -1.60 -5.22 -15.78
C HIS A 29 -2.84 -4.81 -16.57
N ILE A 30 -3.10 -3.54 -16.61
CA ILE A 30 -4.13 -2.99 -17.48
C ILE A 30 -3.51 -2.89 -18.88
N VAL A 31 -4.01 -3.72 -19.78
CA VAL A 31 -3.52 -3.82 -21.15
C VAL A 31 -4.65 -3.48 -22.11
N ASN A 32 -4.47 -2.44 -22.88
CA ASN A 32 -5.37 -2.14 -23.97
C ASN A 32 -4.88 -2.87 -25.25
N ARG A 33 -5.79 -3.60 -25.91
CA ARG A 33 -5.48 -4.41 -27.07
C ARG A 33 -6.10 -3.80 -28.31
N HIS A 34 -5.26 -3.43 -29.27
CA HIS A 34 -5.69 -2.98 -30.58
C HIS A 34 -5.31 -4.00 -31.65
N THR A 35 -6.26 -4.39 -32.46
CA THR A 35 -6.00 -5.26 -33.63
C THR A 35 -5.95 -4.37 -34.87
N LEU A 36 -4.84 -4.34 -35.54
CA LEU A 36 -4.66 -3.63 -36.80
C LEU A 36 -5.26 -4.41 -37.96
N ILE A 37 -5.54 -3.71 -39.06
CA ILE A 37 -6.16 -4.28 -40.26
C ILE A 37 -5.35 -5.46 -40.86
N GLY A 38 -4.07 -5.54 -40.60
CA GLY A 38 -3.21 -6.66 -41.01
C GLY A 38 -3.15 -7.85 -40.06
N GLY A 39 -3.99 -7.89 -39.00
CA GLY A 39 -4.01 -8.95 -38.00
C GLY A 39 -2.95 -8.83 -36.92
N GLN A 40 -2.10 -7.83 -36.97
CA GLN A 40 -1.13 -7.55 -35.92
C GLN A 40 -1.82 -6.99 -34.68
N ARG A 41 -1.35 -7.41 -33.50
CA ARG A 41 -1.83 -6.90 -32.22
C ARG A 41 -0.86 -5.87 -31.66
N VAL A 42 -1.37 -4.72 -31.32
CA VAL A 42 -0.64 -3.70 -30.57
C VAL A 42 -1.16 -3.72 -29.14
N LEU A 43 -0.24 -3.79 -28.18
CA LEU A 43 -0.52 -3.84 -26.76
C LEU A 43 -0.05 -2.54 -26.11
N ASP A 44 -0.99 -1.74 -25.62
CA ASP A 44 -0.68 -0.58 -24.79
C ASP A 44 -0.74 -1.00 -23.33
N LYS A 45 0.39 -0.92 -22.65
CA LYS A 45 0.51 -1.22 -21.23
C LYS A 45 0.21 0.05 -20.44
N LEU A 46 -0.92 0.07 -19.74
CA LEU A 46 -1.37 1.21 -18.95
C LEU A 46 -0.85 1.20 -17.51
N GLY A 47 -0.12 0.16 -17.13
CA GLY A 47 0.47 0.02 -15.81
C GLY A 47 -0.10 -1.14 -15.01
N HIS A 48 0.48 -1.37 -13.86
CA HIS A 48 0.05 -2.39 -12.91
C HIS A 48 -1.04 -1.82 -11.99
N SER A 49 -2.14 -2.55 -11.87
CA SER A 49 -3.21 -2.25 -10.92
C SER A 49 -3.19 -3.34 -9.86
N PRO A 50 -2.79 -3.04 -8.62
CA PRO A 50 -2.89 -4.02 -7.54
C PRO A 50 -4.35 -4.30 -7.21
N ASP A 51 -4.64 -5.54 -6.85
CA ASP A 51 -5.97 -5.91 -6.37
C ASP A 51 -6.14 -5.51 -4.90
N ASP A 52 -7.38 -5.25 -4.51
CA ASP A 52 -7.71 -5.01 -3.12
C ASP A 52 -7.42 -6.25 -2.28
N ILE A 53 -6.89 -6.05 -1.10
CA ILE A 53 -6.62 -7.13 -0.15
C ILE A 53 -7.78 -7.20 0.82
N LYS A 54 -8.39 -8.38 0.92
CA LYS A 54 -9.55 -8.62 1.78
C LYS A 54 -9.29 -9.83 2.66
N TRP A 55 -9.65 -9.70 3.93
CA TRP A 55 -9.69 -10.85 4.82
C TRP A 55 -10.73 -10.67 5.91
N SER A 56 -11.00 -11.72 6.62
CA SER A 56 -11.88 -11.72 7.79
C SER A 56 -11.24 -12.51 8.91
N GLY A 57 -11.54 -12.15 10.12
CA GLY A 57 -10.99 -12.82 11.29
C GLY A 57 -11.75 -12.44 12.54
N ARG A 58 -11.13 -12.68 13.69
CA ARG A 58 -11.71 -12.35 15.00
C ARG A 58 -10.63 -11.83 15.92
N PHE A 59 -10.83 -10.66 16.45
CA PHE A 59 -10.02 -10.18 17.58
C PHE A 59 -10.38 -10.96 18.83
N ARG A 60 -9.39 -11.43 19.56
CA ARG A 60 -9.55 -12.13 20.83
C ARG A 60 -8.67 -11.54 21.91
N GLY A 61 -9.17 -11.60 23.14
CA GLY A 61 -8.46 -11.13 24.33
C GLY A 61 -9.09 -9.89 24.94
N ASN A 62 -8.55 -9.46 26.05
CA ASN A 62 -9.06 -8.30 26.79
C ASN A 62 -8.89 -6.98 26.02
N ASP A 63 -7.98 -6.95 25.09
CA ASP A 63 -7.66 -5.81 24.23
C ASP A 63 -8.37 -5.84 22.86
N ALA A 64 -9.26 -6.81 22.64
CA ALA A 64 -9.96 -6.99 21.36
C ALA A 64 -10.69 -5.72 20.92
N LEU A 65 -11.46 -5.13 21.82
CA LEU A 65 -12.22 -3.91 21.52
C LEU A 65 -11.29 -2.71 21.24
N MET A 66 -10.21 -2.57 21.97
CA MET A 66 -9.26 -1.49 21.78
C MET A 66 -8.57 -1.59 20.41
N ARG A 67 -8.17 -2.79 20.02
CA ARG A 67 -7.55 -3.03 18.72
C ARG A 67 -8.55 -2.85 17.56
N ALA A 68 -9.77 -3.33 17.72
CA ALA A 68 -10.84 -3.10 16.74
C ALA A 68 -11.11 -1.61 16.54
N LYS A 69 -11.17 -0.83 17.62
CA LYS A 69 -11.34 0.62 17.53
C LYS A 69 -10.13 1.32 16.90
N ALA A 70 -8.93 0.83 17.11
CA ALA A 70 -7.74 1.38 16.47
C ALA A 70 -7.81 1.19 14.94
N VAL A 71 -8.22 0.02 14.47
CA VAL A 71 -8.42 -0.23 13.03
C VAL A 71 -9.57 0.62 12.47
N GLU A 72 -10.66 0.75 13.22
CA GLU A 72 -11.78 1.61 12.84
C GLU A 72 -11.35 3.07 12.69
N ALA A 73 -10.49 3.56 13.57
CA ALA A 73 -9.94 4.91 13.48
C ALA A 73 -9.08 5.09 12.23
N MET A 74 -8.27 4.09 11.86
CA MET A 74 -7.51 4.11 10.60
C MET A 74 -8.44 4.15 9.39
N ALA A 75 -9.54 3.40 9.41
CA ALA A 75 -10.53 3.43 8.34
C ALA A 75 -11.20 4.80 8.22
N LYS A 76 -11.55 5.42 9.34
CA LYS A 76 -12.18 6.75 9.36
C LYS A 76 -11.25 7.87 8.93
N SER A 77 -9.97 7.79 9.29
CA SER A 77 -8.99 8.81 8.89
C SER A 77 -8.67 8.79 7.40
N GLY A 78 -8.76 7.62 6.76
CA GLY A 78 -8.42 7.45 5.36
C GLY A 78 -6.93 7.65 5.07
N GLU A 79 -6.09 7.63 6.08
CA GLU A 79 -4.64 7.78 5.92
C GLU A 79 -4.00 6.49 5.41
N GLU A 80 -2.91 6.64 4.69
CA GLU A 80 -2.10 5.51 4.28
C GLU A 80 -1.39 4.90 5.48
N VAL A 81 -1.51 3.60 5.61
CA VAL A 81 -0.85 2.82 6.66
C VAL A 81 -0.06 1.68 6.05
N THR A 82 0.94 1.22 6.75
CA THR A 82 1.76 0.10 6.29
C THR A 82 1.11 -1.21 6.69
N LEU A 83 0.87 -2.09 5.72
CA LEU A 83 0.46 -3.46 5.93
C LEU A 83 1.64 -4.37 5.66
N SER A 84 2.03 -5.18 6.64
CA SER A 84 3.13 -6.13 6.49
C SER A 84 2.74 -7.51 7.00
N TRP A 85 3.16 -8.53 6.29
CA TRP A 85 3.15 -9.92 6.75
C TRP A 85 4.29 -10.69 6.08
N GLY A 86 5.07 -11.38 6.91
CA GLY A 86 6.29 -12.02 6.43
C GLY A 86 7.23 -11.04 5.72
N ALA A 87 7.65 -11.37 4.53
CA ALA A 87 8.51 -10.52 3.71
C ALA A 87 7.75 -9.48 2.87
N LEU A 88 6.41 -9.47 2.94
CA LEU A 88 5.57 -8.59 2.13
C LEU A 88 5.25 -7.32 2.90
N THR A 89 5.39 -6.18 2.23
CA THR A 89 5.05 -4.86 2.77
C THR A 89 4.34 -4.04 1.72
N TYR A 90 3.19 -3.47 2.10
CA TYR A 90 2.38 -2.64 1.22
C TYR A 90 1.99 -1.35 1.93
N GLN A 91 1.88 -0.27 1.17
CA GLN A 91 1.17 0.93 1.62
C GLN A 91 -0.29 0.79 1.23
N VAL A 92 -1.17 0.87 2.20
CA VAL A 92 -2.60 0.62 2.00
C VAL A 92 -3.44 1.69 2.68
N VAL A 93 -4.64 1.86 2.17
CA VAL A 93 -5.70 2.62 2.83
C VAL A 93 -6.79 1.63 3.22
N VAL A 94 -7.25 1.71 4.45
CA VAL A 94 -8.38 0.90 4.91
C VAL A 94 -9.66 1.48 4.32
N GLU A 95 -10.21 0.79 3.32
CA GLU A 95 -11.44 1.22 2.65
C GLU A 95 -12.67 0.86 3.45
N ASP A 96 -12.70 -0.37 3.97
CA ASP A 96 -13.86 -0.89 4.69
C ASP A 96 -13.40 -1.72 5.88
N PHE A 97 -14.00 -1.47 7.01
CA PHE A 97 -13.78 -2.25 8.23
C PHE A 97 -15.10 -2.43 8.94
N ASP A 98 -15.57 -3.66 9.00
CA ASP A 98 -16.84 -4.04 9.59
C ASP A 98 -16.62 -4.96 10.79
N PRO A 99 -16.50 -4.40 12.00
CA PRO A 99 -16.42 -5.17 13.22
C PRO A 99 -17.82 -5.49 13.73
N ASP A 100 -18.00 -6.72 14.21
CA ASP A 100 -19.25 -7.18 14.82
C ASP A 100 -19.02 -7.47 16.32
N TYR A 101 -19.70 -6.73 17.17
CA TYR A 101 -19.54 -6.88 18.61
C TYR A 101 -20.37 -8.06 19.14
N HIS A 102 -19.73 -9.19 19.29
CA HIS A 102 -20.35 -10.34 19.95
C HIS A 102 -20.12 -10.33 21.46
N ARG A 103 -18.87 -10.18 21.86
CA ARG A 103 -18.46 -10.16 23.27
C ARG A 103 -17.25 -9.26 23.43
N ARG A 104 -17.06 -8.73 24.65
CA ARG A 104 -15.94 -7.86 24.97
C ARG A 104 -14.55 -8.41 24.57
N TYR A 105 -14.39 -9.71 24.65
CA TYR A 105 -13.14 -10.40 24.37
C TYR A 105 -13.12 -11.11 23.01
N GLU A 106 -14.20 -11.00 22.23
CA GLU A 106 -14.29 -11.60 20.91
C GLU A 106 -15.09 -10.71 19.96
N ILE A 107 -14.40 -10.19 18.97
CA ILE A 107 -14.97 -9.28 17.98
C ILE A 107 -14.62 -9.80 16.59
N PRO A 108 -15.54 -10.48 15.90
CA PRO A 108 -15.41 -10.80 14.50
C PRO A 108 -15.32 -9.54 13.66
N TYR A 109 -14.55 -9.58 12.59
CA TYR A 109 -14.39 -8.45 11.68
C TYR A 109 -14.20 -8.88 10.23
N LYS A 110 -14.52 -7.99 9.34
CA LYS A 110 -14.17 -8.05 7.91
C LYS A 110 -13.44 -6.78 7.56
N ILE A 111 -12.40 -6.91 6.76
CA ILE A 111 -11.60 -5.76 6.34
C ILE A 111 -11.29 -5.82 4.85
N ARG A 112 -11.30 -4.65 4.23
CA ARG A 112 -10.84 -4.44 2.86
C ARG A 112 -9.84 -3.28 2.87
N VAL A 113 -8.69 -3.52 2.29
CA VAL A 113 -7.67 -2.48 2.12
C VAL A 113 -7.33 -2.34 0.65
N VAL A 114 -7.14 -1.10 0.23
CA VAL A 114 -6.72 -0.76 -1.12
C VAL A 114 -5.23 -0.47 -1.10
N VAL A 115 -4.48 -1.13 -1.96
CA VAL A 115 -3.04 -0.94 -2.07
C VAL A 115 -2.77 0.33 -2.83
N SER A 116 -2.11 1.29 -2.19
CA SER A 116 -1.71 2.55 -2.83
C SER A 116 -0.35 2.41 -3.52
N ASP A 117 0.60 1.68 -2.92
CA ASP A 117 1.90 1.43 -3.50
C ASP A 117 2.46 0.09 -3.03
N VAL A 118 3.17 -0.59 -3.91
CA VAL A 118 3.87 -1.84 -3.60
C VAL A 118 5.32 -1.50 -3.30
N GLN A 119 5.65 -1.41 -2.02
CA GLN A 119 7.04 -1.20 -1.60
C GLN A 119 7.84 -2.51 -1.67
N ASN A 120 8.09 -2.99 -2.86
CA ASN A 120 9.08 -4.03 -3.09
C ASN A 120 10.40 -3.40 -3.54
N GLY A 121 11.24 -3.05 -2.59
CA GLY A 121 12.68 -2.92 -2.73
C GLY A 121 13.28 -2.08 -3.87
N SER A 122 12.46 -1.52 -4.73
CA SER A 122 12.88 -0.67 -5.83
C SER A 122 11.88 0.46 -5.95
N GLN A 123 12.25 1.61 -5.45
CA GLN A 123 11.49 2.83 -5.66
C GLN A 123 11.82 3.44 -7.03
N PRO A 124 11.01 3.25 -8.07
CA PRO A 124 11.23 3.98 -9.31
C PRO A 124 10.91 5.48 -9.20
N GLY A 125 10.15 5.86 -8.17
CA GLY A 125 9.71 7.25 -7.98
C GLY A 125 10.73 8.18 -7.32
N SER A 126 11.64 7.66 -6.49
CA SER A 126 12.60 8.49 -5.79
C SER A 126 13.74 8.99 -6.69
N SER A 127 14.06 8.23 -7.75
CA SER A 127 15.11 8.64 -8.69
C SER A 127 14.71 9.82 -9.57
N LEU A 128 13.45 9.91 -9.97
CA LEU A 128 12.94 11.03 -10.77
C LEU A 128 12.86 12.33 -9.97
N GLY A 129 12.39 12.29 -8.75
CA GLY A 129 12.36 13.44 -7.86
C GLY A 129 13.75 13.96 -7.52
N ALA A 130 14.69 13.06 -7.23
CA ALA A 130 16.08 13.43 -6.98
C ALA A 130 16.78 13.99 -8.23
N ALA A 131 16.51 13.44 -9.41
CA ALA A 131 17.05 13.95 -10.67
C ALA A 131 16.51 15.35 -10.99
N ILE A 132 15.24 15.60 -10.80
CA ILE A 132 14.62 16.92 -11.00
C ILE A 132 15.20 17.95 -10.03
N SER A 133 15.40 17.58 -8.77
CA SER A 133 16.02 18.46 -7.77
C SER A 133 17.48 18.79 -8.11
N SER A 134 18.24 17.81 -8.60
CA SER A 134 19.62 18.01 -9.05
C SER A 134 19.72 18.96 -10.23
N ASP A 135 18.84 18.80 -11.22
CA ASP A 135 18.80 19.66 -12.39
C ASP A 135 18.43 21.10 -12.03
N ALA A 136 17.48 21.29 -11.13
CA ALA A 136 17.12 22.62 -10.63
C ALA A 136 18.29 23.28 -9.89
N SER A 137 19.05 22.54 -9.10
CA SER A 137 20.23 23.00 -8.39
C SER A 137 21.35 23.41 -9.38
N LEU A 138 21.58 22.62 -10.42
CA LEU A 138 22.55 22.89 -11.45
C LEU A 138 22.19 24.15 -12.24
N LEU A 139 20.93 24.34 -12.57
CA LEU A 139 20.45 25.56 -13.24
C LEU A 139 20.65 26.79 -12.37
N ALA A 140 20.35 26.74 -11.09
CA ALA A 140 20.57 27.83 -10.15
C ALA A 140 22.06 28.16 -10.00
N THR A 141 22.92 27.15 -9.98
CA THR A 141 24.39 27.36 -9.96
C THR A 141 24.92 27.97 -11.25
N SER A 142 24.39 27.56 -12.39
CA SER A 142 24.76 28.16 -13.69
C SER A 142 24.38 29.61 -13.78
N ILE A 143 23.23 30.01 -13.28
CA ILE A 143 22.80 31.42 -13.26
C ILE A 143 23.69 32.26 -12.34
N LYS A 144 24.12 31.70 -11.20
CA LYS A 144 25.06 32.38 -10.28
C LYS A 144 26.47 32.51 -10.84
N ALA A 145 26.87 31.58 -11.69
CA ALA A 145 28.20 31.55 -12.28
C ALA A 145 28.32 32.46 -13.52
N LEU A 146 27.23 32.98 -14.06
CA LEU A 146 27.27 34.00 -15.08
C LEU A 146 27.89 35.27 -14.49
N PRO A 147 29.09 35.70 -14.98
CA PRO A 147 29.63 36.93 -14.50
C PRO A 147 28.69 38.07 -14.86
N ASP A 148 28.34 38.86 -13.88
CA ASP A 148 27.84 40.21 -14.15
C ASP A 148 28.95 40.92 -14.93
N GLY A 149 28.93 40.76 -16.25
CA GLY A 149 29.88 41.43 -17.08
C GLY A 149 29.67 42.92 -16.95
N PRO A 150 30.63 43.65 -16.44
CA PRO A 150 30.56 45.07 -16.59
C PRO A 150 30.68 45.36 -18.07
N LEU A 151 29.70 45.95 -18.51
CA LEU A 151 29.76 46.56 -19.81
C LEU A 151 30.59 47.81 -19.73
#